data_56a83b6783778db2fc429e038e860120
#
_entry.id   56a83b6783778db2fc429e038e860120
#
_cell.length_a   1.000
_cell.length_b   1.000
_cell.length_c   1.000
_cell.angle_alpha   90.00
_cell.angle_beta   90.00
_cell.angle_gamma   90.00
#
_symmetry.space_group_name_H-M   'P 1'
#
loop_
_entity.id
_entity.type
_entity.pdbx_description
1 polymer ?
#
loop_
_entity_poly.entity_id
_entity_poly.type
_entity_poly.pdbx_seq_one_letter_code
_entity_poly.pdbx_strand_id
1 'polypeptide(L)'
;HEEWLSGAGQANVSLYNQSGHGPIYPTPVVGMVGLIPDAARAAAVGIGFREEGHAIAMCGTPQPSLAGSELAKLRGVPLPTTLPQADFAAVKRAQDAVRDAVRAGDLASAHDIAEGGFLVAIAECCLAGDIGAKLDFTSGHDAPPSYAELEPYLFGEAVGGFIVSGTREAIER
;
A
#
# COMPACT_ATOMS: atom_id res chain seq x y z
N HIS A 1 -22.67 5.65 -13.00
CA HIS A 1 -22.15 4.66 -12.03
C HIS A 1 -22.92 3.34 -12.05
N GLU A 2 -24.23 3.36 -12.32
CA GLU A 2 -25.06 2.13 -12.37
C GLU A 2 -24.92 1.36 -13.69
N GLU A 3 -24.60 2.02 -14.80
CA GLU A 3 -24.41 1.37 -16.11
C GLU A 3 -23.21 0.41 -16.16
N TRP A 4 -22.20 0.59 -15.30
CA TRP A 4 -21.04 -0.29 -15.22
C TRP A 4 -21.35 -1.65 -14.60
N LEU A 5 -22.33 -1.71 -13.72
CA LEU A 5 -22.71 -2.93 -13.03
C LEU A 5 -23.67 -3.80 -13.85
N SER A 6 -24.31 -3.22 -14.87
CA SER A 6 -25.29 -3.92 -15.70
C SER A 6 -24.71 -4.71 -16.87
N GLY A 7 -23.45 -4.44 -17.26
CA GLY A 7 -22.83 -5.05 -18.45
C GLY A 7 -21.77 -6.13 -18.22
N ALA A 8 -21.28 -6.33 -17.00
CA ALA A 8 -20.12 -7.18 -16.73
C ALA A 8 -20.36 -8.31 -15.75
N GLY A 9 -21.57 -8.70 -15.55
CA GLY A 9 -21.94 -9.66 -14.52
C GLY A 9 -21.78 -11.12 -14.91
N GLN A 10 -20.59 -11.58 -15.33
CA GLN A 10 -20.28 -13.02 -15.22
C GLN A 10 -19.39 -13.25 -14.00
N ALA A 11 -20.03 -13.48 -12.86
CA ALA A 11 -19.34 -14.07 -11.73
C ALA A 11 -19.20 -15.57 -11.97
N ASN A 12 -17.98 -16.07 -12.04
CA ASN A 12 -17.72 -17.50 -12.01
C ASN A 12 -17.55 -17.92 -10.55
N VAL A 13 -18.48 -18.71 -10.04
CA VAL A 13 -18.39 -19.31 -8.69
C VAL A 13 -18.08 -20.78 -8.84
N SER A 14 -16.89 -21.20 -8.39
CA SER A 14 -16.57 -22.60 -8.24
C SER A 14 -16.74 -23.01 -6.79
N LEU A 15 -17.62 -23.97 -6.53
CA LEU A 15 -17.83 -24.52 -5.18
C LEU A 15 -16.87 -25.68 -4.87
N TYR A 16 -16.04 -26.08 -5.83
CA TYR A 16 -15.06 -27.14 -5.68
C TYR A 16 -13.65 -26.52 -5.62
N ASN A 17 -13.14 -26.37 -4.40
CA ASN A 17 -11.84 -25.80 -4.12
C ASN A 17 -10.91 -26.84 -3.50
N GLN A 18 -10.50 -27.82 -4.30
CA GLN A 18 -9.59 -28.88 -3.87
C GLN A 18 -8.53 -29.15 -4.92
N SER A 19 -7.28 -29.30 -4.47
CA SER A 19 -6.14 -29.78 -5.28
C SER A 19 -5.81 -31.22 -4.93
N GLY A 20 -4.88 -31.86 -5.66
CA GLY A 20 -4.34 -33.18 -5.30
C GLY A 20 -3.66 -33.24 -3.92
N HIS A 21 -3.38 -32.09 -3.31
CA HIS A 21 -2.74 -31.96 -2.00
C HIS A 21 -3.71 -31.54 -0.86
N GLY A 22 -4.99 -31.41 -1.15
CA GLY A 22 -6.02 -31.04 -0.17
C GLY A 22 -6.81 -29.78 -0.57
N PRO A 23 -7.61 -29.25 0.35
CA PRO A 23 -8.39 -28.03 0.08
C PRO A 23 -7.47 -26.84 -0.14
N ILE A 24 -7.84 -25.98 -1.09
CA ILE A 24 -7.18 -24.69 -1.33
C ILE A 24 -7.78 -23.61 -0.41
N TYR A 25 -7.02 -22.54 -0.18
CA TYR A 25 -7.51 -21.41 0.61
C TYR A 25 -8.72 -20.76 -0.05
N PRO A 26 -9.76 -20.40 0.73
CA PRO A 26 -10.95 -19.72 0.22
C PRO A 26 -10.69 -18.24 -0.04
N THR A 27 -9.78 -17.95 -0.97
CA THR A 27 -9.35 -16.58 -1.29
C THR A 27 -10.12 -16.09 -2.52
N PRO A 28 -10.97 -15.05 -2.39
CA PRO A 28 -11.58 -14.42 -3.53
C PRO A 28 -10.55 -13.66 -4.36
N VAL A 29 -10.62 -13.79 -5.66
CA VAL A 29 -9.82 -13.00 -6.61
C VAL A 29 -10.75 -12.05 -7.34
N VAL A 30 -10.49 -10.74 -7.24
CA VAL A 30 -11.27 -9.70 -7.90
C VAL A 30 -10.39 -9.00 -8.93
N GLY A 31 -10.79 -9.06 -10.19
CA GLY A 31 -10.18 -8.30 -11.27
C GLY A 31 -11.05 -7.12 -11.66
N MET A 32 -10.43 -5.95 -11.84
CA MET A 32 -11.11 -4.76 -12.34
C MET A 32 -10.36 -4.19 -13.53
N VAL A 33 -11.11 -3.69 -14.51
CA VAL A 33 -10.56 -2.97 -15.67
C VAL A 33 -11.08 -1.54 -15.62
N GLY A 34 -10.17 -0.56 -15.75
CA GLY A 34 -10.50 0.85 -15.76
C GLY A 34 -9.99 1.54 -17.02
N LEU A 35 -10.63 2.64 -17.39
CA LEU A 35 -10.17 3.53 -18.45
C LEU A 35 -9.44 4.71 -17.82
N ILE A 36 -8.26 5.01 -18.33
CA ILE A 36 -7.51 6.23 -17.99
C ILE A 36 -7.77 7.24 -19.11
N PRO A 37 -8.59 8.27 -18.85
CA PRO A 37 -8.99 9.21 -19.92
C PRO A 37 -7.85 10.13 -20.37
N ASP A 38 -6.84 10.36 -19.53
CA ASP A 38 -5.67 11.18 -19.84
C ASP A 38 -4.39 10.37 -19.59
N ALA A 39 -3.90 9.73 -20.65
CA ALA A 39 -2.71 8.89 -20.59
C ALA A 39 -1.43 9.68 -20.24
N ALA A 40 -1.35 10.96 -20.58
CA ALA A 40 -0.20 11.80 -20.26
C ALA A 40 -0.09 12.05 -18.76
N ARG A 41 -1.20 12.32 -18.08
CA ARG A 41 -1.24 12.44 -16.62
C ARG A 41 -0.98 11.13 -15.92
N ALA A 42 -1.54 10.04 -16.41
CA ALA A 42 -1.33 8.72 -15.82
C ALA A 42 0.13 8.25 -15.94
N ALA A 43 0.81 8.56 -17.04
CA ALA A 43 2.21 8.22 -17.23
C ALA A 43 3.16 9.04 -16.33
N ALA A 44 2.69 10.16 -15.78
CA ALA A 44 3.50 11.03 -14.90
C ALA A 44 3.67 10.48 -13.48
N VAL A 45 2.71 9.66 -12.99
CA VAL A 45 2.73 9.14 -11.61
C VAL A 45 2.84 7.62 -11.64
N GLY A 46 4.01 7.12 -11.26
CA GLY A 46 4.28 5.69 -11.05
C GLY A 46 4.59 5.42 -9.57
N ILE A 47 5.05 4.22 -9.26
CA ILE A 47 5.45 3.84 -7.90
C ILE A 47 6.83 4.36 -7.53
N GLY A 48 7.75 4.51 -8.51
CA GLY A 48 9.16 4.87 -8.28
C GLY A 48 9.36 6.34 -7.96
N PHE A 49 10.30 6.63 -7.04
CA PHE A 49 10.75 7.99 -6.80
C PHE A 49 11.33 8.62 -8.07
N ARG A 50 11.10 9.92 -8.28
CA ARG A 50 11.40 10.59 -9.55
C ARG A 50 12.58 11.53 -9.51
N GLU A 51 12.77 12.25 -8.42
CA GLU A 51 13.77 13.30 -8.31
C GLU A 51 14.41 13.32 -6.92
N GLU A 52 15.72 13.60 -6.89
CA GLU A 52 16.43 13.87 -5.63
C GLU A 52 15.89 15.13 -4.96
N GLY A 53 15.79 15.10 -3.64
CA GLY A 53 15.29 16.23 -2.85
C GLY A 53 13.77 16.28 -2.72
N HIS A 54 13.02 15.41 -3.39
CA HIS A 54 11.59 15.27 -3.13
C HIS A 54 11.33 14.84 -1.69
N ALA A 55 10.27 15.37 -1.11
CA ALA A 55 9.75 14.92 0.16
C ALA A 55 8.99 13.60 -0.02
N ILE A 56 9.09 12.72 0.99
CA ILE A 56 8.34 11.47 1.08
C ILE A 56 7.37 11.61 2.24
N ALA A 57 6.12 11.23 2.04
CA ALA A 57 5.12 11.18 3.10
C ALA A 57 4.35 9.86 3.08
N MET A 58 3.82 9.49 4.23
CA MET A 58 2.86 8.43 4.36
C MET A 58 1.46 9.04 4.42
N CYS A 59 0.59 8.64 3.50
CA CYS A 59 -0.81 9.01 3.47
C CYS A 59 -1.66 7.87 4.04
N GLY A 60 -2.59 8.20 4.92
CA GLY A 60 -3.44 7.25 5.63
C GLY A 60 -2.98 6.98 7.06
N THR A 61 -3.78 6.22 7.78
CA THR A 61 -3.53 5.84 9.19
C THR A 61 -3.58 4.31 9.33
N PRO A 62 -2.69 3.57 8.67
CA PRO A 62 -2.67 2.13 8.78
C PRO A 62 -2.37 1.71 10.22
N GLN A 63 -2.94 0.58 10.63
CA GLN A 63 -2.63 -0.04 11.93
C GLN A 63 -1.76 -1.28 11.65
N PRO A 64 -0.43 -1.11 11.51
CA PRO A 64 0.42 -2.20 11.07
C PRO A 64 0.50 -3.31 12.11
N SER A 65 0.47 -4.55 11.63
CA SER A 65 0.57 -5.74 12.46
C SER A 65 1.57 -6.73 11.87
N LEU A 66 2.41 -7.31 12.72
CA LEU A 66 3.26 -8.42 12.31
C LEU A 66 2.49 -9.74 12.20
N ALA A 67 1.29 -9.82 12.79
CA ALA A 67 0.50 -11.04 12.76
C ALA A 67 -0.02 -11.33 11.33
N GLY A 68 0.42 -12.43 10.76
CA GLY A 68 0.09 -12.83 9.39
C GLY A 68 0.89 -12.13 8.29
N SER A 69 1.87 -11.30 8.65
CA SER A 69 2.76 -10.61 7.69
C SER A 69 3.74 -11.57 7.01
N GLU A 70 4.33 -11.13 5.91
CA GLU A 70 5.41 -11.86 5.24
C GLU A 70 6.63 -12.08 6.15
N LEU A 71 6.93 -11.11 7.04
CA LEU A 71 7.99 -11.28 8.04
C LEU A 71 7.65 -12.40 9.04
N ALA A 72 6.40 -12.47 9.51
CA ALA A 72 5.97 -13.56 10.39
C ALA A 72 6.07 -14.91 9.68
N LYS A 73 5.66 -14.99 8.43
CA LYS A 73 5.77 -16.18 7.60
C LYS A 73 7.23 -16.61 7.40
N LEU A 74 8.12 -15.66 7.10
CA LEU A 74 9.56 -15.92 6.96
C LEU A 74 10.18 -16.48 8.24
N ARG A 75 9.68 -16.05 9.41
CA ARG A 75 10.09 -16.52 10.73
C ARG A 75 9.42 -17.83 11.17
N GLY A 76 8.53 -18.39 10.35
CA GLY A 76 7.77 -19.60 10.67
C GLY A 76 6.74 -19.40 11.79
N VAL A 77 6.29 -18.17 12.01
CA VAL A 77 5.23 -17.88 13.00
C VAL A 77 3.90 -18.40 12.44
N PRO A 78 3.12 -19.14 13.24
CA PRO A 78 1.81 -19.63 12.82
C PRO A 78 0.87 -18.48 12.43
N LEU A 79 -0.03 -18.75 11.47
CA LEU A 79 -1.07 -17.78 11.10
C LEU A 79 -1.92 -17.40 12.32
N PRO A 80 -2.30 -16.12 12.46
CA PRO A 80 -3.14 -15.68 13.56
C PRO A 80 -4.55 -16.29 13.44
N THR A 81 -5.20 -16.51 14.59
CA THR A 81 -6.60 -16.99 14.63
C THR A 81 -7.61 -15.86 14.37
N THR A 82 -7.17 -14.61 14.50
CA THR A 82 -7.99 -13.42 14.26
C THR A 82 -7.20 -12.45 13.39
N LEU A 83 -7.88 -11.82 12.43
CA LEU A 83 -7.30 -10.80 11.58
C LEU A 83 -7.40 -9.41 12.23
N PRO A 84 -6.42 -8.52 11.97
CA PRO A 84 -6.54 -7.12 12.31
C PRO A 84 -7.81 -6.51 11.70
N GLN A 85 -8.45 -5.63 12.45
CA GLN A 85 -9.65 -4.94 11.97
C GLN A 85 -9.23 -3.78 11.07
N ALA A 86 -9.91 -3.64 9.93
CA ALA A 86 -9.71 -2.52 9.01
C ALA A 86 -10.75 -1.42 9.25
N ASP A 87 -10.32 -0.18 9.41
CA ASP A 87 -11.21 0.99 9.33
C ASP A 87 -11.43 1.35 7.85
N PHE A 88 -12.48 0.77 7.25
CA PHE A 88 -12.81 1.01 5.85
C PHE A 88 -13.08 2.48 5.52
N ALA A 89 -13.57 3.27 6.48
CA ALA A 89 -13.79 4.69 6.27
C ALA A 89 -12.44 5.44 6.19
N ALA A 90 -11.47 5.10 7.03
CA ALA A 90 -10.11 5.64 6.95
C ALA A 90 -9.41 5.21 5.65
N VAL A 91 -9.52 3.94 5.28
CA VAL A 91 -8.98 3.41 4.00
C VAL A 91 -9.54 4.20 2.82
N LYS A 92 -10.86 4.37 2.79
CA LYS A 92 -11.50 5.13 1.70
C LYS A 92 -11.02 6.58 1.64
N ARG A 93 -10.89 7.26 2.79
CA ARG A 93 -10.37 8.65 2.82
C ARG A 93 -8.95 8.73 2.27
N ALA A 94 -8.07 7.81 2.64
CA ALA A 94 -6.70 7.78 2.13
C ALA A 94 -6.67 7.54 0.61
N GLN A 95 -7.45 6.58 0.11
CA GLN A 95 -7.57 6.31 -1.33
C GLN A 95 -8.11 7.52 -2.11
N ASP A 96 -9.13 8.19 -1.57
CA ASP A 96 -9.70 9.38 -2.19
C ASP A 96 -8.67 10.52 -2.23
N ALA A 97 -7.94 10.76 -1.14
CA ALA A 97 -6.91 11.80 -1.06
C ALA A 97 -5.77 11.55 -2.06
N VAL A 98 -5.21 10.33 -2.09
CA VAL A 98 -4.14 9.99 -3.04
C VAL A 98 -4.63 10.09 -4.48
N ARG A 99 -5.82 9.56 -4.79
CA ARG A 99 -6.40 9.66 -6.13
C ARG A 99 -6.56 11.11 -6.57
N ASP A 100 -7.06 11.98 -5.69
CA ASP A 100 -7.34 13.37 -6.01
C ASP A 100 -6.03 14.15 -6.18
N ALA A 101 -4.99 13.90 -5.36
CA ALA A 101 -3.66 14.47 -5.50
C ALA A 101 -2.96 14.01 -6.81
N VAL A 102 -3.10 12.72 -7.17
CA VAL A 102 -2.61 12.21 -8.48
C VAL A 102 -3.30 12.93 -9.63
N ARG A 103 -4.62 13.11 -9.56
CA ARG A 103 -5.39 13.82 -10.59
C ARG A 103 -5.05 15.30 -10.68
N ALA A 104 -4.74 15.93 -9.57
CA ALA A 104 -4.28 17.31 -9.52
C ALA A 104 -2.86 17.49 -10.12
N GLY A 105 -2.07 16.42 -10.16
CA GLY A 105 -0.67 16.47 -10.59
C GLY A 105 0.27 16.94 -9.47
N ASP A 106 -0.16 16.83 -8.21
CA ASP A 106 0.61 17.24 -7.05
C ASP A 106 1.69 16.20 -6.67
N LEU A 107 1.49 14.93 -7.05
CA LEU A 107 2.40 13.84 -6.69
C LEU A 107 3.33 13.46 -7.84
N ALA A 108 4.59 13.20 -7.50
CA ALA A 108 5.59 12.63 -8.41
C ALA A 108 5.53 11.09 -8.43
N SER A 109 5.22 10.47 -7.29
CA SER A 109 4.98 9.03 -7.17
C SER A 109 3.96 8.71 -6.10
N ALA A 110 3.29 7.55 -6.24
CA ALA A 110 2.39 7.00 -5.25
C ALA A 110 2.46 5.47 -5.29
N HIS A 111 2.60 4.84 -4.13
CA HIS A 111 2.65 3.39 -3.95
C HIS A 111 1.87 2.99 -2.70
N ASP A 112 1.14 1.89 -2.74
CA ASP A 112 0.48 1.35 -1.57
C ASP A 112 1.48 0.62 -0.65
N ILE A 113 1.17 0.62 0.64
CA ILE A 113 1.90 -0.18 1.63
C ILE A 113 1.15 -1.50 1.75
N ALA A 114 1.72 -2.56 1.17
CA ALA A 114 1.13 -3.88 1.10
C ALA A 114 1.99 -4.93 1.81
N GLU A 115 2.27 -6.05 1.12
CA GLU A 115 3.08 -7.16 1.63
C GLU A 115 4.49 -6.70 1.98
N GLY A 116 4.98 -7.12 3.14
CA GLY A 116 6.28 -6.72 3.68
C GLY A 116 6.31 -5.37 4.38
N GLY A 117 5.22 -4.59 4.34
CA GLY A 117 5.04 -3.36 5.09
C GLY A 117 5.78 -2.14 4.53
N PHE A 118 5.90 -1.11 5.37
CA PHE A 118 6.42 0.21 4.99
C PHE A 118 7.82 0.17 4.35
N LEU A 119 8.74 -0.58 4.95
CA LEU A 119 10.13 -0.55 4.50
C LEU A 119 10.32 -1.27 3.16
N VAL A 120 9.53 -2.31 2.91
CA VAL A 120 9.53 -3.00 1.61
C VAL A 120 8.95 -2.07 0.54
N ALA A 121 7.84 -1.40 0.80
CA ALA A 121 7.26 -0.43 -0.13
C ALA A 121 8.22 0.74 -0.45
N ILE A 122 8.98 1.26 0.54
CA ILE A 122 10.05 2.24 0.29
C ILE A 122 11.15 1.66 -0.62
N ALA A 123 11.56 0.41 -0.37
CA ALA A 123 12.56 -0.24 -1.21
C ALA A 123 12.08 -0.42 -2.66
N GLU A 124 10.82 -0.78 -2.85
CA GLU A 124 10.18 -0.88 -4.17
C GLU A 124 10.13 0.48 -4.88
N CYS A 125 9.79 1.55 -4.16
CA CYS A 125 9.87 2.91 -4.70
C CYS A 125 11.29 3.30 -5.14
N CYS A 126 12.30 2.94 -4.34
CA CYS A 126 13.71 3.20 -4.66
C CYS A 126 14.13 2.41 -5.92
N LEU A 127 13.82 1.11 -5.97
CA LEU A 127 14.17 0.23 -7.08
C LEU A 127 13.50 0.67 -8.39
N ALA A 128 12.22 1.02 -8.32
CA ALA A 128 11.46 1.44 -9.49
C ALA A 128 11.88 2.80 -10.03
N GLY A 129 12.42 3.66 -9.16
CA GLY A 129 12.87 5.01 -9.51
C GLY A 129 14.39 5.14 -9.74
N ASP A 130 15.17 4.12 -9.37
CA ASP A 130 16.64 4.16 -9.32
C ASP A 130 17.15 5.32 -8.45
N ILE A 131 16.44 5.68 -7.40
CA ILE A 131 16.75 6.77 -6.46
C ILE A 131 16.59 6.24 -5.03
N GLY A 132 17.62 6.45 -4.18
CA GLY A 132 17.59 6.07 -2.77
C GLY A 132 16.70 6.99 -1.93
N ALA A 133 16.36 6.54 -0.73
CA ALA A 133 15.61 7.32 0.25
C ALA A 133 16.42 7.51 1.53
N LYS A 134 16.25 8.68 2.18
CA LYS A 134 16.76 8.94 3.52
C LYS A 134 15.58 9.05 4.48
N LEU A 135 15.51 8.14 5.44
CA LEU A 135 14.47 8.08 6.45
C LEU A 135 15.07 8.46 7.81
N ASP A 136 14.33 9.25 8.59
CA ASP A 136 14.71 9.63 9.94
C ASP A 136 13.58 9.25 10.91
N PHE A 137 13.83 8.27 11.77
CA PHE A 137 12.91 7.79 12.79
C PHE A 137 13.20 8.37 14.18
N THR A 138 14.11 9.32 14.29
CA THR A 138 14.48 9.95 15.57
C THR A 138 13.72 11.25 15.82
N SER A 139 13.20 11.87 14.79
CA SER A 139 12.48 13.15 14.88
C SER A 139 11.23 13.03 15.75
N GLY A 140 11.12 13.90 16.76
CA GLY A 140 9.96 13.93 17.67
C GLY A 140 10.04 12.96 18.85
N HIS A 141 11.16 12.26 19.05
CA HIS A 141 11.41 11.39 20.19
C HIS A 141 12.54 11.94 21.07
N ASP A 142 12.38 11.85 22.39
CA ASP A 142 13.44 12.24 23.36
C ASP A 142 14.65 11.31 23.28
N ALA A 143 14.44 10.07 22.84
CA ALA A 143 15.48 9.10 22.55
C ALA A 143 15.13 8.31 21.29
N PRO A 144 16.13 7.84 20.52
CA PRO A 144 15.85 7.01 19.35
C PRO A 144 15.13 5.74 19.76
N PRO A 145 14.04 5.37 19.04
CA PRO A 145 13.30 4.15 19.33
C PRO A 145 14.18 2.91 19.10
N SER A 146 13.99 1.89 19.92
CA SER A 146 14.65 0.60 19.72
C SER A 146 14.13 -0.10 18.47
N TYR A 147 14.90 -1.05 17.93
CA TYR A 147 14.46 -1.86 16.79
C TYR A 147 13.15 -2.60 17.08
N ALA A 148 12.98 -3.12 18.30
CA ALA A 148 11.75 -3.82 18.69
C ALA A 148 10.49 -2.95 18.65
N GLU A 149 10.64 -1.65 18.93
CA GLU A 149 9.56 -0.67 18.83
C GLU A 149 9.27 -0.31 17.38
N LEU A 150 10.31 -0.22 16.55
CA LEU A 150 10.17 0.12 15.14
C LEU A 150 9.70 -1.04 14.26
N GLU A 151 10.06 -2.28 14.58
CA GLU A 151 9.82 -3.44 13.74
C GLU A 151 8.34 -3.57 13.29
N PRO A 152 7.32 -3.42 14.17
CA PRO A 152 5.92 -3.47 13.73
C PRO A 152 5.54 -2.36 12.75
N TYR A 153 6.15 -1.19 12.84
CA TYR A 153 5.91 -0.08 11.91
C TYR A 153 6.63 -0.27 10.58
N LEU A 154 7.81 -0.89 10.60
CA LEU A 154 8.64 -1.10 9.41
C LEU A 154 8.15 -2.26 8.56
N PHE A 155 7.76 -3.36 9.18
CA PHE A 155 7.45 -4.63 8.53
C PHE A 155 6.05 -5.16 8.83
N GLY A 156 5.28 -4.46 9.65
CA GLY A 156 3.88 -4.78 9.86
C GLY A 156 3.05 -4.43 8.63
N GLU A 157 2.09 -5.28 8.34
CA GLU A 157 1.19 -5.11 7.21
C GLU A 157 -0.16 -4.59 7.67
N ALA A 158 -0.76 -3.73 6.85
CA ALA A 158 -2.08 -3.16 7.07
C ALA A 158 -2.66 -2.66 5.74
N VAL A 159 -3.95 -2.36 5.73
CA VAL A 159 -4.61 -1.77 4.56
C VAL A 159 -4.72 -0.26 4.69
N GLY A 160 -4.69 0.46 3.56
CA GLY A 160 -4.98 1.88 3.47
C GLY A 160 -3.83 2.82 3.81
N GLY A 161 -2.60 2.32 3.80
CA GLY A 161 -1.38 3.12 3.80
C GLY A 161 -0.83 3.32 2.39
N PHE A 162 -0.31 4.52 2.12
CA PHE A 162 0.34 4.85 0.86
C PHE A 162 1.61 5.62 1.11
N ILE A 163 2.66 5.35 0.34
CA ILE A 163 3.85 6.18 0.24
C ILE A 163 3.65 7.10 -0.95
N VAL A 164 3.79 8.39 -0.72
CA VAL A 164 3.70 9.40 -1.77
C VAL A 164 4.97 10.24 -1.79
N SER A 165 5.35 10.73 -2.95
CA SER A 165 6.45 11.68 -3.06
C SER A 165 6.13 12.84 -3.98
N GLY A 166 6.80 13.97 -3.75
CA GLY A 166 6.65 15.19 -4.53
C GLY A 166 7.50 16.32 -3.99
N THR A 167 7.31 17.51 -4.53
CA THR A 167 7.94 18.70 -3.92
C THR A 167 7.44 18.88 -2.49
N ARG A 168 8.25 19.45 -1.62
CA ARG A 168 7.86 19.69 -0.22
C ARG A 168 6.54 20.46 -0.12
N GLU A 169 6.38 21.50 -0.95
CA GLU A 169 5.17 22.33 -0.99
C GLU A 169 3.91 21.55 -1.38
N ALA A 170 4.03 20.60 -2.31
CA ALA A 170 2.92 19.74 -2.72
C ALA A 170 2.53 18.73 -1.63
N ILE A 171 3.53 18.18 -0.93
CA ILE A 171 3.31 17.19 0.15
C ILE A 171 2.73 17.83 1.42
N GLU A 172 3.07 19.10 1.72
CA GLU A 172 2.60 19.83 2.91
C GLU A 172 1.22 20.51 2.71
N ARG A 173 0.67 20.49 1.49
CA ARG A 173 -0.66 21.06 1.15
C ARG A 173 -1.79 20.12 1.55
#